data_8374ebd122d1709bb4db33b3df48c858
#
_entry.id   8374ebd122d1709bb4db33b3df48c858
#
_cell.length_a   1.000
_cell.length_b   1.000
_cell.length_c   1.000
_cell.angle_alpha   90.00
_cell.angle_beta   90.00
_cell.angle_gamma   90.00
#
_symmetry.space_group_name_H-M   'P 1'
#
loop_
_entity.id
_entity.type
_entity.pdbx_description
1 polymer ?
#
loop_
_entity_poly.entity_id
_entity_poly.type
_entity_poly.pdbx_seq_one_letter_code
_entity_poly.pdbx_strand_id
1 'polypeptide(L)'
;VFGLYAEELDTLYPTDSNAVLMKDGNKALVKDYCELIKLTGAEVLGTYESDFYAGMPAVTVHSYGKGKAYYIGTRMEEADLIKFFTPIWSECGIKEKELPEGVEYLTRTAEDGSTFDFYVNYNATPATVQLAKDGTNLLNGEAVSGKVEILPFNAVVVK
;
A
#
# COMPACT_ATOMS: atom_id res chain seq x y z
N VAL A 1 2.24 17.90 -10.85
CA VAL A 1 1.50 17.11 -9.88
C VAL A 1 2.32 16.96 -8.61
N PHE A 2 3.50 16.35 -8.65
CA PHE A 2 4.32 16.05 -7.47
C PHE A 2 5.11 17.23 -6.89
N GLY A 3 5.24 18.37 -7.61
CA GLY A 3 5.98 19.52 -7.16
C GLY A 3 7.48 19.26 -6.99
N LEU A 4 8.03 18.39 -7.84
CA LEU A 4 9.45 18.01 -7.87
C LEU A 4 9.85 17.45 -9.23
N TYR A 5 11.16 17.22 -9.41
CA TYR A 5 11.71 16.32 -10.42
C TYR A 5 12.91 15.54 -9.84
N ALA A 6 13.12 14.32 -10.32
CA ALA A 6 14.31 13.55 -10.04
C ALA A 6 15.43 14.00 -10.99
N GLU A 7 16.58 14.39 -10.43
CA GLU A 7 17.75 14.89 -11.19
C GLU A 7 18.69 13.74 -11.52
N GLU A 8 18.88 12.83 -10.58
CA GLU A 8 19.81 11.72 -10.66
C GLU A 8 19.30 10.54 -9.85
N LEU A 9 19.85 9.35 -10.11
CA LEU A 9 19.55 8.12 -9.38
C LEU A 9 20.86 7.46 -8.98
N ASP A 10 21.05 7.25 -7.69
CA ASP A 10 22.12 6.46 -7.13
C ASP A 10 21.67 5.02 -6.87
N THR A 11 22.46 4.05 -7.29
CA THR A 11 22.17 2.62 -7.14
C THR A 11 22.87 2.07 -5.92
N LEU A 12 22.12 1.50 -4.99
CA LEU A 12 22.65 0.81 -3.81
C LEU A 12 23.00 -0.65 -4.15
N TYR A 13 24.25 -1.04 -3.93
CA TYR A 13 24.68 -2.42 -4.01
C TYR A 13 24.24 -3.21 -2.76
N PRO A 14 24.22 -4.55 -2.77
CA PRO A 14 23.80 -5.36 -1.62
C PRO A 14 24.60 -5.11 -0.33
N THR A 15 25.80 -4.54 -0.44
CA THR A 15 26.67 -4.16 0.70
C THR A 15 26.41 -2.76 1.22
N ASP A 16 25.68 -1.95 0.46
CA ASP A 16 25.40 -0.56 0.80
C ASP A 16 24.14 -0.46 1.66
N SER A 17 24.08 0.56 2.47
CA SER A 17 22.93 0.82 3.33
C SER A 17 22.69 2.32 3.44
N ASN A 18 21.46 2.73 3.34
CA ASN A 18 21.00 4.07 3.66
C ASN A 18 19.63 3.99 4.35
N ALA A 19 19.15 5.12 4.82
CA ALA A 19 17.83 5.21 5.42
C ALA A 19 17.20 6.56 5.12
N VAL A 20 15.88 6.61 5.26
CA VAL A 20 15.12 7.85 5.28
C VAL A 20 14.77 8.19 6.72
N LEU A 21 15.13 9.38 7.14
CA LEU A 21 14.70 9.99 8.39
C LEU A 21 13.41 10.77 8.14
N MET A 22 12.30 10.26 8.65
CA MET A 22 10.99 10.87 8.50
C MET A 22 10.80 12.02 9.50
N LYS A 23 10.02 13.03 9.14
CA LYS A 23 9.71 14.17 10.03
C LYS A 23 9.03 13.78 11.35
N ASP A 24 8.33 12.67 11.39
CA ASP A 24 7.69 12.11 12.59
C ASP A 24 8.67 11.41 13.55
N GLY A 25 9.96 11.34 13.19
CA GLY A 25 11.03 10.68 13.94
C GLY A 25 11.23 9.20 13.59
N ASN A 26 10.42 8.63 12.73
CA ASN A 26 10.62 7.27 12.24
C ASN A 26 11.82 7.20 11.30
N LYS A 27 12.46 6.02 11.26
CA LYS A 27 13.55 5.71 10.34
C LYS A 27 13.14 4.51 9.48
N ALA A 28 13.21 4.66 8.16
CA ALA A 28 12.93 3.61 7.20
C ALA A 28 14.22 3.22 6.46
N LEU A 29 14.54 1.93 6.45
CA LEU A 29 15.65 1.41 5.66
C LEU A 29 15.30 1.44 4.17
N VAL A 30 16.29 1.77 3.34
CA VAL A 30 16.14 1.85 1.89
C VAL A 30 17.01 0.82 1.18
N LYS A 31 16.55 0.41 0.01
CA LYS A 31 17.17 -0.60 -0.83
C LYS A 31 17.21 -0.15 -2.29
N ASP A 32 18.08 -0.77 -3.03
CA ASP A 32 18.20 -0.77 -4.48
C ASP A 32 18.60 0.59 -5.06
N TYR A 33 17.94 1.69 -4.68
CA TYR A 33 18.24 3.00 -5.24
C TYR A 33 17.79 4.16 -4.34
N CYS A 34 18.42 5.32 -4.56
CA CYS A 34 18.05 6.62 -4.01
C CYS A 34 17.98 7.67 -5.12
N GLU A 35 16.82 8.27 -5.35
CA GLU A 35 16.66 9.37 -6.30
C GLU A 35 17.03 10.71 -5.66
N LEU A 36 17.84 11.48 -6.35
CA LEU A 36 18.22 12.84 -5.97
C LEU A 36 17.14 13.80 -6.46
N ILE A 37 16.30 14.25 -5.55
CA ILE A 37 15.10 15.04 -5.84
C ILE A 37 15.37 16.53 -5.70
N LYS A 38 14.95 17.32 -6.70
CA LYS A 38 14.84 18.78 -6.64
C LYS A 38 13.38 19.21 -6.49
N LEU A 39 13.13 20.04 -5.49
CA LEU A 39 11.79 20.53 -5.18
C LEU A 39 11.39 21.70 -6.09
N THR A 40 10.13 21.67 -6.54
CA THR A 40 9.48 22.77 -7.28
C THR A 40 8.13 23.15 -6.65
N GLY A 41 7.99 22.92 -5.32
CA GLY A 41 6.80 23.23 -4.56
C GLY A 41 6.35 22.14 -3.59
N ALA A 42 6.93 20.94 -3.65
CA ALA A 42 6.64 19.87 -2.70
C ALA A 42 7.20 20.17 -1.30
N GLU A 43 6.51 19.69 -0.29
CA GLU A 43 6.97 19.67 1.10
C GLU A 43 7.71 18.36 1.37
N VAL A 44 8.84 18.42 2.10
CA VAL A 44 9.61 17.26 2.51
C VAL A 44 8.95 16.58 3.69
N LEU A 45 8.78 15.27 3.62
CA LEU A 45 8.33 14.41 4.72
C LEU A 45 9.46 13.55 5.29
N GLY A 46 10.50 13.29 4.52
CA GLY A 46 11.67 12.53 4.93
C GLY A 46 12.89 12.86 4.08
N THR A 47 14.07 12.72 4.67
CA THR A 47 15.37 12.99 4.05
C THR A 47 16.29 11.79 4.16
N TYR A 48 17.24 11.64 3.24
CA TYR A 48 18.27 10.61 3.34
C TYR A 48 19.19 10.85 4.54
N GLU A 49 19.60 9.77 5.21
CA GLU A 49 20.44 9.83 6.42
C GLU A 49 21.92 9.98 6.09
N SER A 50 22.39 9.34 5.05
CA SER A 50 23.81 9.19 4.76
C SER A 50 24.15 9.39 3.29
N ASP A 51 25.43 9.22 2.96
CA ASP A 51 26.03 9.47 1.67
C ASP A 51 26.14 10.97 1.31
N PHE A 52 26.66 11.27 0.08
CA PHE A 52 26.86 12.65 -0.38
C PHE A 52 25.54 13.43 -0.51
N TYR A 53 24.43 12.75 -0.57
CA TYR A 53 23.06 13.32 -0.59
C TYR A 53 22.37 13.30 0.78
N ALA A 54 23.11 13.11 1.88
CA ALA A 54 22.53 13.19 3.22
C ALA A 54 21.79 14.52 3.44
N GLY A 55 20.58 14.46 4.00
CA GLY A 55 19.71 15.63 4.17
C GLY A 55 18.89 16.02 2.94
N MET A 56 19.15 15.45 1.76
CA MET A 56 18.33 15.68 0.58
C MET A 56 16.95 15.01 0.72
N PRO A 57 15.91 15.57 0.06
CA PRO A 57 14.56 15.02 0.08
C PRO A 57 14.52 13.59 -0.45
N ALA A 58 13.84 12.70 0.26
CA ALA A 58 13.58 11.31 -0.13
C ALA A 58 12.08 11.01 -0.22
N VAL A 59 11.29 11.58 0.71
CA VAL A 59 9.83 11.44 0.73
C VAL A 59 9.22 12.82 0.79
N THR A 60 8.24 13.06 -0.08
CA THR A 60 7.60 14.38 -0.21
C THR A 60 6.09 14.29 -0.35
N VAL A 61 5.41 15.40 -0.09
CA VAL A 61 4.00 15.60 -0.37
C VAL A 61 3.80 16.91 -1.09
N HIS A 62 2.86 16.95 -2.02
CA HIS A 62 2.47 18.17 -2.72
C HIS A 62 0.96 18.26 -2.82
N SER A 63 0.40 19.42 -2.48
CA SER A 63 -1.03 19.69 -2.70
C SER A 63 -1.29 19.92 -4.19
N TYR A 64 -2.20 19.15 -4.77
CA TYR A 64 -2.59 19.28 -6.17
C TYR A 64 -4.10 19.20 -6.33
N GLY A 65 -4.70 20.28 -6.81
CA GLY A 65 -6.15 20.41 -6.90
C GLY A 65 -6.81 20.29 -5.51
N LYS A 66 -7.67 19.31 -5.34
CA LYS A 66 -8.34 19.00 -4.06
C LYS A 66 -7.67 17.86 -3.27
N GLY A 67 -6.57 17.34 -3.76
CA GLY A 67 -5.87 16.18 -3.19
C GLY A 67 -4.43 16.45 -2.85
N LYS A 68 -3.76 15.38 -2.42
CA LYS A 68 -2.33 15.35 -2.13
C LYS A 68 -1.65 14.34 -3.04
N ALA A 69 -0.46 14.65 -3.52
CA ALA A 69 0.41 13.75 -4.26
C ALA A 69 1.64 13.43 -3.41
N TYR A 70 1.82 12.17 -3.07
CA TYR A 70 2.97 11.69 -2.32
C TYR A 70 4.00 11.11 -3.28
N TYR A 71 5.27 11.31 -2.98
CA TYR A 71 6.37 10.75 -3.77
C TYR A 71 7.42 10.14 -2.84
N ILE A 72 7.82 8.92 -3.14
CA ILE A 72 8.88 8.20 -2.44
C ILE A 72 9.98 7.92 -3.46
N GLY A 73 11.12 8.60 -3.33
CA GLY A 73 12.25 8.55 -4.26
C GLY A 73 13.23 7.41 -3.98
N THR A 74 12.75 6.33 -3.34
CA THR A 74 13.56 5.16 -3.01
C THR A 74 12.68 3.95 -2.76
N ARG A 75 13.27 2.77 -2.65
CA ARG A 75 12.58 1.56 -2.24
C ARG A 75 12.73 1.33 -0.73
N MET A 76 11.62 1.40 -0.02
CA MET A 76 11.55 1.09 1.40
C MET A 76 11.12 -0.36 1.64
N GLU A 77 11.39 -0.87 2.84
CA GLU A 77 10.82 -2.14 3.32
C GLU A 77 9.29 -2.05 3.42
N GLU A 78 8.61 -3.18 3.19
CA GLU A 78 7.14 -3.26 3.23
C GLU A 78 6.55 -2.77 4.55
N ALA A 79 7.15 -3.14 5.68
CA ALA A 79 6.69 -2.72 7.00
C ALA A 79 6.72 -1.19 7.19
N ASP A 80 7.71 -0.50 6.60
CA ASP A 80 7.83 0.95 6.66
C ASP A 80 6.87 1.64 5.68
N LEU A 81 6.62 1.04 4.50
CA LEU A 81 5.58 1.49 3.58
C LEU A 81 4.18 1.40 4.21
N ILE A 82 3.87 0.30 4.91
CA ILE A 82 2.60 0.14 5.63
C ILE A 82 2.43 1.25 6.68
N LYS A 83 3.45 1.50 7.50
CA LYS A 83 3.42 2.60 8.49
C LYS A 83 3.18 3.96 7.83
N PHE A 84 3.84 4.21 6.70
CA PHE A 84 3.70 5.45 5.95
C PHE A 84 2.31 5.62 5.35
N PHE A 85 1.75 4.57 4.76
CA PHE A 85 0.45 4.64 4.06
C PHE A 85 -0.75 4.55 5.00
N THR A 86 -0.65 3.90 6.16
CA THR A 86 -1.77 3.70 7.09
C THR A 86 -2.52 5.01 7.44
N PRO A 87 -1.85 6.12 7.84
CA PRO A 87 -2.55 7.37 8.09
C PRO A 87 -3.16 7.99 6.82
N ILE A 88 -2.52 7.81 5.67
CA ILE A 88 -3.02 8.32 4.38
C ILE A 88 -4.30 7.58 3.98
N TRP A 89 -4.33 6.25 4.12
CA TRP A 89 -5.52 5.44 3.87
C TRP A 89 -6.67 5.83 4.79
N SER A 90 -6.37 6.08 6.07
CA SER A 90 -7.36 6.55 7.05
C SER A 90 -7.95 7.91 6.64
N GLU A 91 -7.11 8.88 6.21
CA GLU A 91 -7.56 10.17 5.68
C GLU A 91 -8.46 10.01 4.45
N CYS A 92 -8.20 9.01 3.60
CA CYS A 92 -9.00 8.68 2.43
C CYS A 92 -10.28 7.89 2.76
N GLY A 93 -10.54 7.57 4.03
CA GLY A 93 -11.68 6.76 4.45
C GLY A 93 -11.55 5.26 4.10
N ILE A 94 -10.35 4.82 3.70
CA ILE A 94 -10.04 3.41 3.47
C ILE A 94 -9.86 2.76 4.84
N LYS A 95 -10.69 1.75 5.12
CA LYS A 95 -10.63 0.99 6.37
C LYS A 95 -9.86 -0.30 6.13
N GLU A 96 -8.96 -0.60 7.03
CA GLU A 96 -8.34 -1.91 7.09
C GLU A 96 -9.38 -2.99 7.33
N LYS A 97 -9.26 -4.12 6.65
CA LYS A 97 -10.07 -5.29 6.86
C LYS A 97 -9.18 -6.40 7.40
N GLU A 98 -9.56 -6.94 8.55
CA GLU A 98 -8.87 -8.10 9.11
C GLU A 98 -9.09 -9.32 8.22
N LEU A 99 -8.03 -9.76 7.57
CA LEU A 99 -7.99 -10.94 6.71
C LEU A 99 -6.83 -11.85 7.13
N PRO A 100 -6.97 -13.17 6.95
CA PRO A 100 -5.83 -14.06 7.05
C PRO A 100 -4.72 -13.67 6.07
N GLU A 101 -3.47 -13.89 6.45
CA GLU A 101 -2.33 -13.72 5.54
C GLU A 101 -2.53 -14.51 4.24
N GLY A 102 -2.18 -13.91 3.09
CA GLY A 102 -2.36 -14.52 1.77
C GLY A 102 -3.80 -14.60 1.28
N VAL A 103 -4.73 -13.89 1.93
CA VAL A 103 -6.10 -13.71 1.44
C VAL A 103 -6.32 -12.26 1.02
N GLU A 104 -6.83 -12.06 -0.18
CA GLU A 104 -7.22 -10.75 -0.69
C GLU A 104 -8.74 -10.59 -0.69
N TYR A 105 -9.19 -9.36 -0.46
CA TYR A 105 -10.57 -8.94 -0.55
C TYR A 105 -10.70 -7.72 -1.44
N LEU A 106 -11.70 -7.73 -2.32
CA LEU A 106 -12.08 -6.56 -3.10
C LEU A 106 -13.59 -6.54 -3.35
N THR A 107 -14.15 -5.35 -3.50
CA THR A 107 -15.55 -5.14 -3.87
C THR A 107 -15.65 -4.54 -5.26
N ARG A 108 -16.60 -4.99 -6.05
CA ARG A 108 -16.99 -4.39 -7.33
C ARG A 108 -18.44 -3.99 -7.28
N THR A 109 -18.75 -2.85 -7.89
CA THR A 109 -20.12 -2.35 -8.04
C THR A 109 -20.48 -2.36 -9.51
N ALA A 110 -21.58 -2.99 -9.87
CA ALA A 110 -22.13 -2.99 -11.23
C ALA A 110 -22.89 -1.68 -11.51
N GLU A 111 -23.24 -1.43 -12.76
CA GLU A 111 -23.97 -0.23 -13.18
C GLU A 111 -25.35 -0.11 -12.52
N ASP A 112 -25.99 -1.23 -12.21
CA ASP A 112 -27.28 -1.31 -11.50
C ASP A 112 -27.17 -1.06 -9.98
N GLY A 113 -25.94 -0.78 -9.47
CA GLY A 113 -25.65 -0.56 -8.06
C GLY A 113 -25.47 -1.84 -7.25
N SER A 114 -25.63 -3.03 -7.82
CA SER A 114 -25.33 -4.28 -7.13
C SER A 114 -23.84 -4.43 -6.83
N THR A 115 -23.52 -4.99 -5.65
CA THR A 115 -22.15 -5.17 -5.20
C THR A 115 -21.77 -6.63 -5.15
N PHE A 116 -20.51 -6.90 -5.50
CA PHE A 116 -19.91 -8.23 -5.50
C PHE A 116 -18.65 -8.18 -4.64
N ASP A 117 -18.59 -9.04 -3.64
CA ASP A 117 -17.45 -9.17 -2.75
C ASP A 117 -16.62 -10.39 -3.13
N PHE A 118 -15.37 -10.17 -3.46
CA PHE A 118 -14.42 -11.20 -3.85
C PHE A 118 -13.47 -11.48 -2.70
N TYR A 119 -13.34 -12.72 -2.31
CA TYR A 119 -12.33 -13.22 -1.38
C TYR A 119 -11.49 -14.25 -2.10
N VAL A 120 -10.18 -14.04 -2.19
CA VAL A 120 -9.26 -14.90 -2.94
C VAL A 120 -8.18 -15.40 -2.01
N ASN A 121 -8.05 -16.72 -1.88
CA ASN A 121 -7.02 -17.36 -1.09
C ASN A 121 -5.85 -17.78 -1.97
N TYR A 122 -4.69 -17.15 -1.80
CA TYR A 122 -3.43 -17.46 -2.50
C TYR A 122 -2.56 -18.49 -1.77
N ASN A 123 -3.01 -18.97 -0.61
CA ASN A 123 -2.27 -19.95 0.17
C ASN A 123 -2.43 -21.37 -0.38
N ALA A 124 -1.43 -22.20 -0.13
CA ALA A 124 -1.49 -23.65 -0.34
C ALA A 124 -2.31 -24.39 0.75
N THR A 125 -2.86 -23.66 1.71
CA THR A 125 -3.71 -24.17 2.81
C THR A 125 -5.06 -23.46 2.80
N PRO A 126 -6.13 -24.09 3.33
CA PRO A 126 -7.43 -23.43 3.49
C PRO A 126 -7.30 -22.19 4.41
N ALA A 127 -8.11 -21.18 4.13
CA ALA A 127 -8.21 -19.96 4.94
C ALA A 127 -9.68 -19.68 5.28
N THR A 128 -9.94 -19.24 6.51
CA THR A 128 -11.29 -18.87 6.95
C THR A 128 -11.43 -17.36 7.00
N VAL A 129 -12.43 -16.82 6.34
CA VAL A 129 -12.74 -15.38 6.31
C VAL A 129 -14.08 -15.08 6.94
N GLN A 130 -14.20 -13.92 7.57
CA GLN A 130 -15.50 -13.36 7.95
C GLN A 130 -16.06 -12.57 6.77
N LEU A 131 -17.21 -12.99 6.26
CA LEU A 131 -17.89 -12.28 5.17
C LEU A 131 -18.34 -10.88 5.62
N ALA A 132 -18.26 -9.91 4.72
CA ALA A 132 -18.79 -8.56 4.95
C ALA A 132 -20.32 -8.53 4.95
N LYS A 133 -20.94 -9.43 4.20
CA LYS A 133 -22.41 -9.64 4.10
C LYS A 133 -22.70 -11.10 3.79
N ASP A 134 -23.86 -11.54 4.17
CA ASP A 134 -24.42 -12.83 3.73
C ASP A 134 -24.90 -12.71 2.28
N GLY A 135 -24.92 -13.82 1.56
CA GLY A 135 -25.36 -13.80 0.18
C GLY A 135 -25.25 -15.15 -0.52
N THR A 136 -25.11 -15.10 -1.84
CA THR A 136 -24.91 -16.30 -2.66
C THR A 136 -23.49 -16.29 -3.21
N ASN A 137 -22.78 -17.40 -3.04
CA ASN A 137 -21.51 -17.61 -3.73
C ASN A 137 -21.78 -17.89 -5.21
N LEU A 138 -21.42 -16.94 -6.07
CA LEU A 138 -21.68 -17.02 -7.49
C LEU A 138 -20.90 -18.12 -8.22
N LEU A 139 -19.85 -18.67 -7.62
CA LEU A 139 -19.03 -19.71 -8.25
C LEU A 139 -19.70 -21.09 -8.19
N ASN A 140 -20.55 -21.34 -7.19
CA ASN A 140 -21.23 -22.63 -7.01
C ASN A 140 -22.75 -22.54 -6.78
N GLY A 141 -23.29 -21.32 -6.60
CA GLY A 141 -24.70 -21.07 -6.36
C GLY A 141 -25.18 -21.32 -4.93
N GLU A 142 -24.28 -21.60 -3.99
CA GLU A 142 -24.64 -21.90 -2.59
C GLU A 142 -24.85 -20.61 -1.79
N ALA A 143 -25.79 -20.66 -0.84
CA ALA A 143 -25.94 -19.59 0.14
C ALA A 143 -24.76 -19.64 1.12
N VAL A 144 -24.16 -18.46 1.41
CA VAL A 144 -23.03 -18.32 2.32
C VAL A 144 -23.31 -17.22 3.34
N SER A 145 -22.89 -17.46 4.59
CA SER A 145 -23.09 -16.52 5.69
C SER A 145 -21.99 -16.62 6.73
N GLY A 146 -21.73 -15.50 7.42
CA GLY A 146 -20.83 -15.46 8.55
C GLY A 146 -19.39 -15.82 8.17
N LYS A 147 -18.85 -16.91 8.71
CA LYS A 147 -17.51 -17.40 8.42
C LYS A 147 -17.53 -18.46 7.31
N VAL A 148 -16.66 -18.31 6.33
CA VAL A 148 -16.53 -19.22 5.20
C VAL A 148 -15.08 -19.67 5.04
N GLU A 149 -14.89 -20.97 4.85
CA GLU A 149 -13.59 -21.55 4.49
C GLU A 149 -13.40 -21.44 2.96
N ILE A 150 -12.25 -20.95 2.57
CA ILE A 150 -11.81 -20.87 1.17
C ILE A 150 -10.68 -21.87 0.98
N LEU A 151 -10.87 -22.82 0.09
CA LEU A 151 -9.87 -23.85 -0.22
C LEU A 151 -8.57 -23.22 -0.78
N PRO A 152 -7.46 -23.98 -0.78
CA PRO A 152 -6.21 -23.52 -1.37
C PRO A 152 -6.38 -23.03 -2.82
N PHE A 153 -5.76 -21.89 -3.15
CA PHE A 153 -5.78 -21.30 -4.49
C PHE A 153 -7.20 -21.14 -5.09
N ASN A 154 -8.18 -20.86 -4.24
CA ASN A 154 -9.58 -20.73 -4.63
C ASN A 154 -10.16 -19.38 -4.20
N ALA A 155 -11.40 -19.12 -4.60
CA ALA A 155 -12.11 -17.89 -4.31
C ALA A 155 -13.56 -18.14 -3.89
N VAL A 156 -14.14 -17.14 -3.21
CA VAL A 156 -15.58 -17.02 -2.97
C VAL A 156 -16.02 -15.65 -3.48
N VAL A 157 -17.08 -15.62 -4.28
CA VAL A 157 -17.66 -14.37 -4.81
C VAL A 157 -19.09 -14.23 -4.31
N VAL A 158 -19.32 -13.27 -3.45
CA VAL A 158 -20.62 -13.07 -2.77
C VAL A 158 -21.41 -11.94 -3.41
N LYS A 159 -22.63 -12.24 -3.80
CA LYS A 159 -23.63 -11.27 -4.23
C LYS A 159 -24.78 -11.15 -3.24
#